data_30bf3cbd7388577c33fe400131413059
#
_entry.id   30bf3cbd7388577c33fe400131413059
#
_cell.length_a   1.000
_cell.length_b   1.000
_cell.length_c   1.000
_cell.angle_alpha   90.00
_cell.angle_beta   90.00
_cell.angle_gamma   90.00
#
_symmetry.space_group_name_H-M   'P 1'
#
loop_
_entity.id
_entity.type
_entity.pdbx_description
1 polymer ?
#
loop_
_entity_poly.entity_id
_entity_poly.type
_entity_poly.pdbx_seq_one_letter_code
_entity_poly.pdbx_strand_id
1 'polypeptide(L)'
;MTLEQLRKSLTIRHWARVDIDYVFKSVSREGWGHTQRDVERCWELEPNGCFIAEFQNKPVGHVFSICYGKIGWIGLLIVNPESRGQGVGSVLMETAVSYLQNAGAETVRLEAAQEAVPLYRRIGFTEEFDSLRFRRQPRLGEKMQLKRGKTFQMRDDDLANVAHFDAPYFGAKRLVVLQSLYRDHPQSCFVAKRKGDIVGYIMARRTQNGFWIGPWVCLNSAIAPYLLDALVKTIGNDDSGLRVGLPVLNTSGRRLMEKLSFELTGKSVHMVLGNRENQGVVGQIYGIGGPEKG
;
A
#
# COMPACT_ATOMS: atom_id res chain seq x y z
N MET A 1 2.96 12.75 32.27
CA MET A 1 4.32 12.33 31.80
C MET A 1 4.68 13.24 30.64
N THR A 2 5.86 13.87 30.64
CA THR A 2 6.33 14.66 29.50
C THR A 2 6.77 13.73 28.35
N LEU A 3 6.86 14.26 27.12
CA LEU A 3 7.33 13.46 25.96
C LEU A 3 8.75 12.91 26.20
N GLU A 4 9.58 13.64 26.91
CA GLU A 4 10.94 13.23 27.28
C GLU A 4 10.95 12.10 28.32
N GLN A 5 10.07 12.15 29.30
CA GLN A 5 9.90 11.07 30.29
C GLN A 5 9.36 9.80 29.62
N LEU A 6 8.43 9.93 28.67
CA LEU A 6 7.93 8.81 27.89
C LEU A 6 9.04 8.18 27.06
N ARG A 7 9.85 8.98 26.33
CA ARG A 7 10.98 8.48 25.53
C ARG A 7 11.96 7.66 26.37
N LYS A 8 12.22 8.05 27.61
CA LYS A 8 13.10 7.31 28.53
C LYS A 8 12.47 6.02 29.04
N SER A 9 11.16 5.88 29.01
CA SER A 9 10.42 4.71 29.51
C SER A 9 9.99 3.73 28.41
N LEU A 10 10.07 4.14 27.12
CA LEU A 10 9.79 3.28 25.99
C LEU A 10 11.06 2.60 25.49
N THR A 11 10.96 1.30 25.25
CA THR A 11 11.97 0.54 24.50
C THR A 11 11.48 0.41 23.05
N ILE A 12 12.34 0.82 22.09
CA ILE A 12 12.08 0.59 20.67
C ILE A 12 12.99 -0.54 20.20
N ARG A 13 12.42 -1.56 19.64
CA ARG A 13 13.14 -2.70 19.05
C ARG A 13 12.59 -3.10 17.70
N HIS A 14 13.32 -3.87 16.93
CA HIS A 14 12.81 -4.48 15.69
C HIS A 14 11.75 -5.55 15.98
N TRP A 15 10.85 -5.79 15.01
CA TRP A 15 9.95 -6.95 15.09
C TRP A 15 10.78 -8.23 15.06
N ALA A 16 10.41 -9.14 15.92
CA ALA A 16 10.77 -10.55 15.79
C ALA A 16 9.60 -11.31 15.14
N ARG A 17 9.85 -12.52 14.67
CA ARG A 17 8.80 -13.34 14.06
C ARG A 17 7.62 -13.60 15.00
N VAL A 18 7.87 -13.65 16.29
CA VAL A 18 6.83 -13.82 17.35
C VAL A 18 5.90 -12.62 17.45
N ASP A 19 6.29 -11.44 16.95
CA ASP A 19 5.45 -10.22 16.99
C ASP A 19 4.40 -10.18 15.89
N ILE A 20 4.50 -11.05 14.87
CA ILE A 20 3.57 -11.06 13.73
C ILE A 20 2.13 -11.21 14.21
N ASP A 21 1.86 -12.07 15.18
CA ASP A 21 0.52 -12.24 15.74
C ASP A 21 0.00 -10.98 16.46
N TYR A 22 0.86 -10.28 17.19
CA TYR A 22 0.52 -9.01 17.84
C TYR A 22 0.18 -7.95 16.80
N VAL A 23 1.04 -7.79 15.78
CA VAL A 23 0.83 -6.82 14.70
C VAL A 23 -0.43 -7.15 13.91
N PHE A 24 -0.64 -8.43 13.56
CA PHE A 24 -1.83 -8.86 12.84
C PHE A 24 -3.13 -8.59 13.63
N LYS A 25 -3.16 -8.89 14.93
CA LYS A 25 -4.31 -8.58 15.81
C LYS A 25 -4.54 -7.06 15.88
N SER A 26 -3.49 -6.26 15.95
CA SER A 26 -3.55 -4.82 15.96
C SER A 26 -4.16 -4.26 14.67
N VAL A 27 -3.65 -4.69 13.50
CA VAL A 27 -4.15 -4.29 12.17
C VAL A 27 -5.59 -4.75 11.94
N SER A 28 -5.94 -5.96 12.41
CA SER A 28 -7.32 -6.50 12.31
C SER A 28 -8.32 -5.67 13.13
N ARG A 29 -7.90 -5.18 14.31
CA ARG A 29 -8.71 -4.30 15.16
C ARG A 29 -9.05 -2.98 14.47
N GLU A 30 -8.13 -2.43 13.68
CA GLU A 30 -8.37 -1.21 12.87
C GLU A 30 -9.24 -1.49 11.62
N GLY A 31 -9.60 -2.75 11.34
CA GLY A 31 -10.49 -3.10 10.22
C GLY A 31 -9.87 -2.91 8.83
N TRP A 32 -8.54 -2.84 8.71
CA TRP A 32 -7.86 -2.55 7.44
C TRP A 32 -7.89 -3.72 6.45
N GLY A 33 -8.27 -4.92 6.94
CA GLY A 33 -8.50 -6.10 6.11
C GLY A 33 -7.24 -6.84 5.68
N HIS A 34 -6.07 -6.53 6.24
CA HIS A 34 -4.85 -7.28 5.99
C HIS A 34 -4.98 -8.72 6.50
N THR A 35 -4.41 -9.66 5.79
CA THR A 35 -4.21 -11.03 6.26
C THR A 35 -2.94 -11.13 7.09
N GLN A 36 -2.78 -12.24 7.83
CA GLN A 36 -1.53 -12.52 8.52
C GLN A 36 -0.35 -12.56 7.53
N ARG A 37 -0.57 -13.13 6.33
CA ARG A 37 0.43 -13.16 5.25
C ARG A 37 0.85 -11.76 4.78
N ASP A 38 -0.04 -10.77 4.81
CA ASP A 38 0.32 -9.38 4.48
C ASP A 38 1.29 -8.80 5.53
N VAL A 39 1.11 -9.11 6.81
CA VAL A 39 2.00 -8.69 7.89
C VAL A 39 3.36 -9.41 7.79
N GLU A 40 3.35 -10.73 7.57
CA GLU A 40 4.57 -11.52 7.33
C GLU A 40 5.37 -10.96 6.16
N ARG A 41 4.69 -10.61 5.06
CA ARG A 41 5.31 -9.99 3.89
C ARG A 41 6.01 -8.67 4.22
N CYS A 42 5.42 -7.82 5.04
CA CYS A 42 6.06 -6.57 5.48
C CYS A 42 7.37 -6.88 6.21
N TRP A 43 7.35 -7.84 7.13
CA TRP A 43 8.55 -8.26 7.86
C TRP A 43 9.61 -8.90 6.94
N GLU A 44 9.21 -9.75 5.98
CA GLU A 44 10.12 -10.37 5.01
C GLU A 44 10.76 -9.34 4.06
N LEU A 45 10.02 -8.28 3.67
CA LEU A 45 10.49 -7.26 2.76
C LEU A 45 11.54 -6.33 3.39
N GLU A 46 11.34 -5.94 4.64
CA GLU A 46 12.22 -4.97 5.32
C GLU A 46 12.25 -5.22 6.84
N PRO A 47 12.88 -6.31 7.31
CA PRO A 47 12.89 -6.66 8.74
C PRO A 47 13.50 -5.57 9.61
N ASN A 48 14.50 -4.85 9.10
CA ASN A 48 15.15 -3.74 9.80
C ASN A 48 14.31 -2.45 9.81
N GLY A 49 13.29 -2.36 8.98
CA GLY A 49 12.34 -1.25 8.91
C GLY A 49 11.08 -1.46 9.75
N CYS A 50 10.99 -2.57 10.47
CA CYS A 50 9.87 -2.95 11.31
C CYS A 50 10.18 -2.68 12.79
N PHE A 51 9.40 -1.80 13.47
CA PHE A 51 9.67 -1.44 14.86
C PHE A 51 8.47 -1.67 15.78
N ILE A 52 8.75 -2.16 17.00
CA ILE A 52 7.81 -2.26 18.13
C ILE A 52 8.23 -1.25 19.19
N ALA A 53 7.25 -0.52 19.72
CA ALA A 53 7.39 0.22 20.96
C ALA A 53 6.88 -0.64 22.13
N GLU A 54 7.69 -0.77 23.17
CA GLU A 54 7.34 -1.47 24.40
C GLU A 54 7.35 -0.52 25.58
N PHE A 55 6.37 -0.68 26.45
CA PHE A 55 6.32 -0.04 27.75
C PHE A 55 6.19 -1.13 28.82
N GLN A 56 7.10 -1.15 29.80
CA GLN A 56 7.17 -2.18 30.83
C GLN A 56 7.18 -3.62 30.22
N ASN A 57 7.98 -3.84 29.20
CA ASN A 57 8.12 -5.09 28.45
C ASN A 57 6.82 -5.59 27.77
N LYS A 58 5.85 -4.71 27.54
CA LYS A 58 4.62 -5.02 26.79
C LYS A 58 4.57 -4.20 25.51
N PRO A 59 4.26 -4.80 24.35
CA PRO A 59 4.06 -4.06 23.12
C PRO A 59 2.89 -3.07 23.23
N VAL A 60 3.15 -1.79 22.92
CA VAL A 60 2.15 -0.71 22.98
C VAL A 60 1.90 -0.05 21.64
N GLY A 61 2.70 -0.39 20.62
CA GLY A 61 2.53 0.11 19.25
C GLY A 61 3.58 -0.46 18.31
N HIS A 62 3.35 -0.27 17.02
CA HIS A 62 4.27 -0.72 15.97
C HIS A 62 4.22 0.19 14.75
N VAL A 63 5.26 0.09 13.90
CA VAL A 63 5.34 0.74 12.59
C VAL A 63 6.11 -0.16 11.64
N PHE A 64 5.75 -0.11 10.38
CA PHE A 64 6.49 -0.69 9.25
C PHE A 64 7.04 0.43 8.38
N SER A 65 8.27 0.28 7.91
CA SER A 65 8.86 1.14 6.90
C SER A 65 9.69 0.34 5.91
N ILE A 66 9.74 0.80 4.65
CA ILE A 66 10.49 0.15 3.58
C ILE A 66 11.23 1.19 2.75
N CYS A 67 12.50 0.89 2.39
CA CYS A 67 13.33 1.76 1.58
C CYS A 67 13.36 1.29 0.12
N TYR A 68 13.04 2.17 -0.81
CA TYR A 68 13.14 2.00 -2.26
C TYR A 68 14.29 2.83 -2.86
N GLY A 69 15.42 2.90 -2.17
CA GLY A 69 16.54 3.76 -2.52
C GLY A 69 16.30 5.19 -2.05
N LYS A 70 16.07 6.14 -2.98
CA LYS A 70 15.80 7.55 -2.62
C LYS A 70 14.41 7.81 -2.03
N ILE A 71 13.51 6.84 -2.11
CA ILE A 71 12.16 6.93 -1.55
C ILE A 71 12.02 5.94 -0.40
N GLY A 72 11.61 6.42 0.77
CA GLY A 72 11.14 5.64 1.88
C GLY A 72 9.61 5.63 1.94
N TRP A 73 9.01 4.56 2.43
CA TRP A 73 7.59 4.46 2.67
C TRP A 73 7.32 4.00 4.09
N ILE A 74 6.37 4.65 4.78
CA ILE A 74 5.95 4.26 6.13
C ILE A 74 4.49 3.81 6.10
N GLY A 75 4.21 2.71 6.76
CA GLY A 75 2.87 2.15 6.92
C GLY A 75 2.70 1.40 8.22
N LEU A 76 1.51 0.86 8.44
CA LEU A 76 1.15 0.08 9.62
C LEU A 76 1.55 0.75 10.94
N LEU A 77 1.50 2.10 11.03
CA LEU A 77 1.67 2.78 12.31
C LEU A 77 0.37 2.61 13.12
N ILE A 78 0.44 1.85 14.19
CA ILE A 78 -0.66 1.65 15.12
C ILE A 78 -0.13 1.74 16.55
N VAL A 79 -0.85 2.49 17.38
CA VAL A 79 -0.65 2.55 18.83
C VAL A 79 -1.87 1.95 19.50
N ASN A 80 -1.66 1.08 20.49
CA ASN A 80 -2.74 0.49 21.27
C ASN A 80 -3.64 1.59 21.84
N PRO A 81 -4.98 1.42 21.83
CA PRO A 81 -5.92 2.46 22.26
C PRO A 81 -5.58 3.10 23.61
N GLU A 82 -5.22 2.28 24.60
CA GLU A 82 -4.86 2.70 25.95
C GLU A 82 -3.56 3.53 26.05
N SER A 83 -2.72 3.48 25.01
CA SER A 83 -1.44 4.18 24.93
C SER A 83 -1.48 5.38 23.97
N ARG A 84 -2.63 5.64 23.33
CA ARG A 84 -2.80 6.79 22.42
C ARG A 84 -2.76 8.12 23.19
N GLY A 85 -2.40 9.19 22.49
CA GLY A 85 -2.30 10.53 23.08
C GLY A 85 -1.07 10.76 23.98
N GLN A 86 -0.28 9.73 24.26
CA GLN A 86 0.90 9.78 25.13
C GLN A 86 2.22 10.03 24.37
N GLY A 87 2.22 10.14 23.04
CA GLY A 87 3.41 10.40 22.22
C GLY A 87 4.09 9.17 21.63
N VAL A 88 3.61 7.96 21.90
CA VAL A 88 4.17 6.69 21.37
C VAL A 88 4.26 6.71 19.83
N GLY A 89 3.20 7.19 19.16
CA GLY A 89 3.19 7.31 17.71
C GLY A 89 4.25 8.25 17.15
N SER A 90 4.56 9.34 17.85
CA SER A 90 5.65 10.26 17.45
C SER A 90 7.02 9.59 17.53
N VAL A 91 7.28 8.84 18.61
CA VAL A 91 8.55 8.13 18.78
C VAL A 91 8.73 7.06 17.70
N LEU A 92 7.70 6.27 17.41
CA LEU A 92 7.72 5.27 16.33
C LEU A 92 7.97 5.92 14.96
N MET A 93 7.30 7.04 14.67
CA MET A 93 7.49 7.76 13.40
C MET A 93 8.89 8.34 13.27
N GLU A 94 9.41 8.98 14.31
CA GLU A 94 10.79 9.50 14.32
C GLU A 94 11.81 8.38 14.09
N THR A 95 11.59 7.21 14.72
CA THR A 95 12.44 6.02 14.50
C THR A 95 12.38 5.55 13.04
N ALA A 96 11.19 5.42 12.47
CA ALA A 96 11.02 4.98 11.09
C ALA A 96 11.60 5.98 10.08
N VAL A 97 11.40 7.29 10.29
CA VAL A 97 12.00 8.34 9.45
C VAL A 97 13.53 8.30 9.53
N SER A 98 14.09 8.22 10.74
CA SER A 98 15.55 8.14 10.94
C SER A 98 16.14 6.90 10.26
N TYR A 99 15.47 5.75 10.40
CA TYR A 99 15.88 4.52 9.71
C TYR A 99 15.93 4.72 8.19
N LEU A 100 14.86 5.24 7.59
CA LEU A 100 14.78 5.44 6.14
C LEU A 100 15.82 6.44 5.63
N GLN A 101 16.04 7.54 6.35
CA GLN A 101 17.07 8.53 6.01
C GLN A 101 18.48 7.93 6.08
N ASN A 102 18.78 7.15 7.11
CA ASN A 102 20.04 6.44 7.23
C ASN A 102 20.22 5.37 6.14
N ALA A 103 19.14 4.80 5.62
CA ALA A 103 19.13 3.88 4.48
C ALA A 103 19.25 4.61 3.13
N GLY A 104 19.33 5.95 3.11
CA GLY A 104 19.53 6.77 1.91
C GLY A 104 18.26 7.38 1.31
N ALA A 105 17.11 7.29 1.99
CA ALA A 105 15.89 7.92 1.50
C ALA A 105 16.00 9.46 1.62
N GLU A 106 15.81 10.15 0.50
CA GLU A 106 15.72 11.62 0.40
C GLU A 106 14.28 12.10 0.58
N THR A 107 13.33 11.23 0.30
CA THR A 107 11.88 11.45 0.39
C THR A 107 11.24 10.33 1.19
N VAL A 108 10.44 10.65 2.19
CA VAL A 108 9.63 9.67 2.94
C VAL A 108 8.15 9.92 2.65
N ARG A 109 7.40 8.88 2.34
CA ARG A 109 5.99 8.93 1.98
C ARG A 109 5.13 8.04 2.87
N LEU A 110 3.86 8.38 2.97
CA LEU A 110 2.85 7.58 3.66
C LEU A 110 1.44 7.90 3.16
N GLU A 111 0.51 7.01 3.47
CA GLU A 111 -0.93 7.21 3.31
C GLU A 111 -1.58 7.44 4.69
N ALA A 112 -1.90 8.67 5.01
CA ALA A 112 -2.47 9.06 6.29
C ALA A 112 -3.98 8.83 6.33
N ALA A 113 -4.49 8.20 7.39
CA ALA A 113 -5.88 8.35 7.80
C ALA A 113 -6.12 9.81 8.22
N GLN A 114 -7.33 10.34 7.99
CA GLN A 114 -7.64 11.77 8.20
C GLN A 114 -7.31 12.22 9.64
N GLU A 115 -7.63 11.39 10.61
CA GLU A 115 -7.40 11.63 12.03
C GLU A 115 -5.92 11.64 12.42
N ALA A 116 -5.05 11.01 11.63
CA ALA A 116 -3.61 10.93 11.87
C ALA A 116 -2.82 12.09 11.20
N VAL A 117 -3.42 12.83 10.28
CA VAL A 117 -2.77 13.96 9.57
C VAL A 117 -2.11 14.95 10.54
N PRO A 118 -2.73 15.39 11.67
CA PRO A 118 -2.09 16.30 12.60
C PRO A 118 -0.79 15.74 13.24
N LEU A 119 -0.69 14.42 13.43
CA LEU A 119 0.54 13.78 13.92
C LEU A 119 1.66 13.95 12.89
N TYR A 120 1.39 13.61 11.63
CA TYR A 120 2.39 13.67 10.57
C TYR A 120 2.84 15.10 10.25
N ARG A 121 1.92 16.07 10.27
CA ARG A 121 2.27 17.51 10.13
C ARG A 121 3.26 17.99 11.20
N ARG A 122 3.09 17.55 12.46
CA ARG A 122 4.02 17.92 13.55
C ARG A 122 5.44 17.37 13.35
N ILE A 123 5.58 16.28 12.60
CA ILE A 123 6.86 15.65 12.25
C ILE A 123 7.47 16.30 10.99
N GLY A 124 6.70 17.16 10.30
CA GLY A 124 7.17 17.88 9.12
C GLY A 124 6.64 17.34 7.80
N PHE A 125 5.76 16.34 7.82
CA PHE A 125 5.10 15.88 6.59
C PHE A 125 4.13 16.93 6.05
N THR A 126 4.04 17.04 4.74
CA THR A 126 3.10 17.90 4.02
C THR A 126 2.19 17.05 3.14
N GLU A 127 0.95 17.50 2.96
CA GLU A 127 -0.02 16.82 2.10
C GLU A 127 0.31 17.05 0.62
N GLU A 128 0.10 16.02 -0.21
CA GLU A 128 0.25 16.13 -1.66
C GLU A 128 -1.10 15.99 -2.37
N PHE A 129 -1.80 14.88 -2.14
CA PHE A 129 -3.08 14.60 -2.75
C PHE A 129 -3.88 13.58 -1.92
N ASP A 130 -5.18 13.48 -2.21
CA ASP A 130 -6.01 12.43 -1.64
C ASP A 130 -5.88 11.12 -2.45
N SER A 131 -5.84 10.00 -1.75
CA SER A 131 -6.02 8.66 -2.32
C SER A 131 -7.42 8.16 -2.02
N LEU A 132 -8.24 8.00 -3.06
CA LEU A 132 -9.63 7.57 -2.96
C LEU A 132 -9.71 6.07 -2.70
N ARG A 133 -10.64 5.64 -1.85
CA ARG A 133 -10.90 4.23 -1.54
C ARG A 133 -12.23 3.83 -2.15
N PHE A 134 -12.17 2.92 -3.10
CA PHE A 134 -13.37 2.38 -3.76
C PHE A 134 -13.59 0.92 -3.36
N ARG A 135 -14.87 0.55 -3.26
CA ARG A 135 -15.30 -0.82 -3.02
C ARG A 135 -16.43 -1.19 -3.97
N ARG A 136 -16.42 -2.41 -4.49
CA ARG A 136 -17.54 -3.01 -5.19
C ARG A 136 -17.91 -4.31 -4.52
N GLN A 137 -19.15 -4.39 -4.04
CA GLN A 137 -19.73 -5.64 -3.57
C GLN A 137 -20.19 -6.48 -4.77
N PRO A 138 -20.04 -7.79 -4.71
CA PRO A 138 -20.69 -8.67 -5.68
C PRO A 138 -22.21 -8.46 -5.61
N ARG A 139 -22.83 -8.41 -6.78
CA ARG A 139 -24.30 -8.39 -6.88
C ARG A 139 -24.74 -9.64 -7.63
N LEU A 140 -25.65 -10.39 -7.04
CA LEU A 140 -26.15 -11.64 -7.63
C LEU A 140 -26.68 -11.39 -9.05
N GLY A 141 -26.14 -12.14 -10.02
CA GLY A 141 -26.53 -12.02 -11.43
C GLY A 141 -25.95 -10.82 -12.19
N GLU A 142 -25.25 -9.88 -11.53
CA GLU A 142 -24.64 -8.73 -12.21
C GLU A 142 -23.24 -9.08 -12.71
N LYS A 143 -23.02 -8.97 -14.01
CA LYS A 143 -21.70 -9.08 -14.63
C LYS A 143 -21.14 -7.68 -14.92
N MET A 144 -19.89 -7.44 -14.53
CA MET A 144 -19.22 -6.22 -14.96
C MET A 144 -19.10 -6.18 -16.48
N GLN A 145 -19.65 -5.12 -17.09
CA GLN A 145 -19.51 -4.92 -18.53
C GLN A 145 -18.15 -4.29 -18.83
N LEU A 146 -17.14 -5.14 -18.99
CA LEU A 146 -15.77 -4.75 -19.27
C LEU A 146 -15.44 -4.95 -20.76
N LYS A 147 -14.61 -4.07 -21.29
CA LYS A 147 -14.08 -4.20 -22.63
C LYS A 147 -13.05 -5.33 -22.66
N ARG A 148 -13.15 -6.22 -23.65
CA ARG A 148 -12.15 -7.27 -23.91
C ARG A 148 -11.00 -6.70 -24.70
N GLY A 149 -9.78 -7.08 -24.33
CA GLY A 149 -8.56 -6.70 -25.04
C GLY A 149 -7.47 -7.76 -24.86
N LYS A 150 -6.36 -7.57 -25.54
CA LYS A 150 -5.25 -8.51 -25.48
C LYS A 150 -4.45 -8.29 -24.20
N THR A 151 -4.62 -9.19 -23.24
CA THR A 151 -3.91 -9.26 -21.97
C THR A 151 -3.34 -10.67 -21.80
N PHE A 152 -2.31 -10.79 -20.99
CA PHE A 152 -1.63 -12.04 -20.72
C PHE A 152 -1.53 -12.26 -19.22
N GLN A 153 -1.59 -13.52 -18.80
CA GLN A 153 -1.17 -13.90 -17.45
C GLN A 153 0.29 -13.45 -17.27
N MET A 154 0.58 -12.74 -16.19
CA MET A 154 1.96 -12.38 -15.85
C MET A 154 2.78 -13.64 -15.59
N ARG A 155 4.03 -13.64 -16.04
CA ARG A 155 5.01 -14.71 -15.79
C ARG A 155 6.14 -14.15 -14.93
N ASP A 156 6.92 -15.02 -14.33
CA ASP A 156 8.10 -14.62 -13.53
C ASP A 156 9.08 -13.78 -14.37
N ASP A 157 9.31 -14.16 -15.64
CA ASP A 157 10.16 -13.45 -16.60
C ASP A 157 9.65 -12.03 -16.93
N ASP A 158 8.38 -11.73 -16.68
CA ASP A 158 7.83 -10.39 -16.90
C ASP A 158 8.17 -9.41 -15.76
N LEU A 159 8.49 -9.91 -14.57
CA LEU A 159 8.60 -9.08 -13.36
C LEU A 159 9.65 -7.98 -13.45
N ALA A 160 10.81 -8.26 -14.05
CA ALA A 160 11.85 -7.25 -14.25
C ALA A 160 11.36 -6.13 -15.19
N ASN A 161 10.68 -6.49 -16.28
CA ASN A 161 10.10 -5.52 -17.23
C ASN A 161 8.92 -4.77 -16.61
N VAL A 162 8.09 -5.42 -15.79
CA VAL A 162 7.01 -4.76 -15.03
C VAL A 162 7.60 -3.75 -14.04
N ALA A 163 8.65 -4.10 -13.30
CA ALA A 163 9.31 -3.18 -12.38
C ALA A 163 9.98 -2.00 -13.09
N HIS A 164 10.53 -2.22 -14.28
CA HIS A 164 11.06 -1.14 -15.12
C HIS A 164 9.94 -0.20 -15.60
N PHE A 165 8.82 -0.77 -16.07
CA PHE A 165 7.65 -0.01 -16.49
C PHE A 165 7.02 0.77 -15.31
N ASP A 166 6.94 0.17 -14.12
CA ASP A 166 6.33 0.76 -12.93
C ASP A 166 7.12 1.94 -12.35
N ALA A 167 8.44 1.88 -12.42
CA ALA A 167 9.34 2.82 -11.74
C ALA A 167 9.08 4.31 -12.03
N PRO A 168 8.81 4.77 -13.27
CA PRO A 168 8.47 6.15 -13.54
C PRO A 168 7.17 6.63 -12.91
N TYR A 169 6.23 5.72 -12.64
CA TYR A 169 4.92 6.04 -12.06
C TYR A 169 4.97 6.04 -10.54
N PHE A 170 5.61 5.05 -9.95
CA PHE A 170 5.79 4.98 -8.50
C PHE A 170 6.86 5.97 -8.00
N GLY A 171 7.88 6.24 -8.81
CA GLY A 171 9.02 7.11 -8.52
C GLY A 171 10.28 6.36 -8.08
N ALA A 172 10.22 5.02 -7.94
CA ALA A 172 11.36 4.17 -7.60
C ALA A 172 11.16 2.74 -8.12
N LYS A 173 12.26 1.98 -8.22
CA LYS A 173 12.19 0.54 -8.49
C LYS A 173 11.75 -0.22 -7.24
N ARG A 174 10.66 -1.00 -7.35
CA ARG A 174 10.13 -1.83 -6.24
C ARG A 174 9.97 -3.31 -6.64
N LEU A 175 10.96 -3.84 -7.39
CA LEU A 175 10.95 -5.21 -7.90
C LEU A 175 10.67 -6.24 -6.79
N VAL A 176 11.33 -6.12 -5.64
CA VAL A 176 11.18 -7.07 -4.51
C VAL A 176 9.73 -7.13 -4.01
N VAL A 177 9.03 -6.00 -3.96
CA VAL A 177 7.62 -5.95 -3.59
C VAL A 177 6.75 -6.63 -4.65
N LEU A 178 6.99 -6.34 -5.94
CA LEU A 178 6.25 -6.97 -7.05
C LEU A 178 6.47 -8.48 -7.09
N GLN A 179 7.70 -8.96 -6.89
CA GLN A 179 8.03 -10.38 -6.78
C GLN A 179 7.33 -11.04 -5.60
N SER A 180 7.30 -10.39 -4.44
CA SER A 180 6.64 -10.95 -3.25
C SER A 180 5.12 -11.07 -3.45
N LEU A 181 4.48 -10.06 -4.05
CA LEU A 181 3.05 -10.11 -4.38
C LEU A 181 2.74 -11.18 -5.43
N TYR A 182 3.56 -11.26 -6.48
CA TYR A 182 3.42 -12.27 -7.53
C TYR A 182 3.56 -13.69 -6.99
N ARG A 183 4.55 -13.96 -6.14
CA ARG A 183 4.78 -15.26 -5.52
C ARG A 183 3.58 -15.78 -4.77
N ASP A 184 2.89 -14.88 -4.04
CA ASP A 184 1.74 -15.26 -3.24
C ASP A 184 0.45 -15.39 -4.07
N HIS A 185 0.33 -14.64 -5.18
CA HIS A 185 -0.90 -14.54 -5.96
C HIS A 185 -0.67 -14.52 -7.48
N PRO A 186 0.10 -15.46 -8.08
CA PRO A 186 0.46 -15.40 -9.50
C PRO A 186 -0.76 -15.44 -10.42
N GLN A 187 -1.83 -16.15 -10.03
CA GLN A 187 -3.08 -16.25 -10.81
C GLN A 187 -3.83 -14.91 -10.92
N SER A 188 -3.58 -13.96 -10.01
CA SER A 188 -4.24 -12.65 -9.97
C SER A 188 -3.35 -11.52 -10.52
N CYS A 189 -2.35 -11.85 -11.36
CA CYS A 189 -1.41 -10.91 -11.94
C CYS A 189 -1.47 -10.96 -13.47
N PHE A 190 -1.69 -9.83 -14.13
CA PHE A 190 -1.81 -9.72 -15.57
C PHE A 190 -0.99 -8.57 -16.14
N VAL A 191 -0.56 -8.71 -17.39
CA VAL A 191 0.13 -7.69 -18.17
C VAL A 191 -0.58 -7.41 -19.48
N ALA A 192 -0.51 -6.17 -19.93
CA ALA A 192 -0.82 -5.77 -21.31
C ALA A 192 0.49 -5.46 -22.03
N LYS A 193 0.65 -5.98 -23.25
CA LYS A 193 1.85 -5.82 -24.07
C LYS A 193 1.52 -5.19 -25.42
N ARG A 194 2.38 -4.32 -25.92
CA ARG A 194 2.33 -3.76 -27.28
C ARG A 194 3.71 -3.92 -27.92
N LYS A 195 3.78 -4.67 -29.01
CA LYS A 195 5.06 -5.03 -29.72
C LYS A 195 6.10 -5.68 -28.80
N GLY A 196 5.66 -6.41 -27.75
CA GLY A 196 6.54 -7.04 -26.77
C GLY A 196 6.73 -6.25 -25.47
N ASP A 197 6.60 -4.92 -25.50
CA ASP A 197 6.82 -4.06 -24.35
C ASP A 197 5.60 -4.03 -23.42
N ILE A 198 5.84 -3.97 -22.10
CA ILE A 198 4.81 -3.76 -21.09
C ILE A 198 4.21 -2.36 -21.24
N VAL A 199 2.89 -2.26 -21.39
CA VAL A 199 2.13 -1.01 -21.47
C VAL A 199 1.10 -0.88 -20.36
N GLY A 200 1.01 -1.87 -19.50
CA GLY A 200 0.20 -1.86 -18.29
C GLY A 200 0.28 -3.18 -17.57
N TYR A 201 0.00 -3.16 -16.30
CA TYR A 201 -0.11 -4.37 -15.48
C TYR A 201 -1.11 -4.15 -14.35
N ILE A 202 -1.64 -5.25 -13.83
CA ILE A 202 -2.54 -5.31 -12.68
C ILE A 202 -2.16 -6.50 -11.82
N MET A 203 -2.17 -6.30 -10.51
CA MET A 203 -2.04 -7.37 -9.54
C MET A 203 -3.19 -7.26 -8.54
N ALA A 204 -3.59 -8.37 -7.95
CA ALA A 204 -4.50 -8.37 -6.82
C ALA A 204 -4.10 -9.40 -5.79
N ARG A 205 -4.41 -9.11 -4.53
CA ARG A 205 -4.20 -10.02 -3.42
C ARG A 205 -5.48 -10.24 -2.64
N ARG A 206 -5.60 -11.43 -2.06
CA ARG A 206 -6.69 -11.71 -1.12
C ARG A 206 -6.49 -10.93 0.17
N THR A 207 -7.60 -10.45 0.73
CA THR A 207 -7.67 -9.77 2.02
C THR A 207 -8.73 -10.45 2.88
N GLN A 208 -8.86 -10.08 4.15
CA GLN A 208 -9.96 -10.59 4.99
C GLN A 208 -11.35 -10.27 4.42
N ASN A 209 -11.46 -9.17 3.65
CA ASN A 209 -12.73 -8.63 3.17
C ASN A 209 -12.80 -8.59 1.62
N GLY A 210 -12.27 -9.61 0.94
CA GLY A 210 -12.27 -9.71 -0.51
C GLY A 210 -10.90 -9.54 -1.14
N PHE A 211 -10.83 -8.88 -2.29
CA PHE A 211 -9.58 -8.62 -2.99
C PHE A 211 -9.20 -7.15 -2.94
N TRP A 212 -7.94 -6.89 -2.65
CA TRP A 212 -7.31 -5.60 -2.92
C TRP A 212 -6.69 -5.60 -4.31
N ILE A 213 -7.16 -4.71 -5.17
CA ILE A 213 -6.64 -4.51 -6.53
C ILE A 213 -5.52 -3.48 -6.48
N GLY A 214 -4.31 -3.91 -6.78
CA GLY A 214 -3.10 -3.08 -6.80
C GLY A 214 -1.84 -3.87 -6.42
N PRO A 215 -0.67 -3.43 -6.95
CA PRO A 215 -0.47 -2.28 -7.83
C PRO A 215 -1.10 -2.48 -9.23
N TRP A 216 -1.61 -1.40 -9.80
CA TRP A 216 -2.21 -1.39 -11.12
C TRP A 216 -1.84 -0.08 -11.83
N VAL A 217 -1.06 -0.19 -12.89
CA VAL A 217 -0.56 0.95 -13.66
C VAL A 217 -0.80 0.71 -15.15
N CYS A 218 -1.21 1.75 -15.86
CA CYS A 218 -1.45 1.70 -17.29
C CYS A 218 -0.88 2.93 -18.00
N LEU A 219 -0.25 2.73 -19.16
CA LEU A 219 0.25 3.80 -20.01
C LEU A 219 -0.86 4.78 -20.42
N ASN A 220 -2.08 4.27 -20.63
CA ASN A 220 -3.26 5.07 -20.96
C ASN A 220 -4.56 4.42 -20.49
N SER A 221 -5.64 5.19 -20.50
CA SER A 221 -6.95 4.77 -19.99
C SER A 221 -7.64 3.65 -20.78
N ALA A 222 -7.25 3.40 -22.03
CA ALA A 222 -7.87 2.34 -22.83
C ALA A 222 -7.46 0.94 -22.36
N ILE A 223 -6.29 0.81 -21.71
CA ILE A 223 -5.72 -0.46 -21.26
C ILE A 223 -6.38 -0.96 -19.95
N ALA A 224 -6.71 -0.04 -19.06
CA ALA A 224 -7.18 -0.36 -17.72
C ALA A 224 -8.39 -1.31 -17.70
N PRO A 225 -9.46 -1.10 -18.49
CA PRO A 225 -10.61 -2.01 -18.52
C PRO A 225 -10.25 -3.43 -18.95
N TYR A 226 -9.26 -3.60 -19.83
CA TYR A 226 -8.86 -4.93 -20.31
C TYR A 226 -8.15 -5.74 -19.21
N LEU A 227 -7.25 -5.10 -18.48
CA LEU A 227 -6.56 -5.73 -17.35
C LEU A 227 -7.54 -6.10 -16.24
N LEU A 228 -8.47 -5.20 -15.91
CA LEU A 228 -9.51 -5.48 -14.93
C LEU A 228 -10.44 -6.64 -15.37
N ASP A 229 -10.80 -6.73 -16.66
CA ASP A 229 -11.60 -7.84 -17.19
C ASP A 229 -10.87 -9.18 -17.00
N ALA A 230 -9.57 -9.24 -17.32
CA ALA A 230 -8.77 -10.44 -17.14
C ALA A 230 -8.72 -10.87 -15.66
N LEU A 231 -8.46 -9.92 -14.77
CA LEU A 231 -8.42 -10.16 -13.34
C LEU A 231 -9.76 -10.69 -12.81
N VAL A 232 -10.86 -9.99 -13.10
CA VAL A 232 -12.19 -10.34 -12.59
C VAL A 232 -12.65 -11.71 -13.08
N LYS A 233 -12.33 -12.09 -14.32
CA LYS A 233 -12.61 -13.43 -14.82
C LYS A 233 -11.87 -14.52 -14.07
N THR A 234 -10.66 -14.23 -13.62
CA THR A 234 -9.82 -15.21 -12.91
C THR A 234 -10.24 -15.36 -11.44
N ILE A 235 -10.51 -14.26 -10.75
CA ILE A 235 -10.95 -14.32 -9.34
C ILE A 235 -12.41 -14.78 -9.19
N GLY A 236 -13.16 -14.84 -10.32
CA GLY A 236 -14.52 -15.36 -10.35
C GLY A 236 -15.54 -14.52 -9.61
N ASN A 237 -16.67 -15.14 -9.30
CA ASN A 237 -17.73 -14.54 -8.48
C ASN A 237 -17.44 -14.73 -6.99
N ASP A 238 -16.25 -14.35 -6.53
CA ASP A 238 -15.96 -14.35 -5.09
C ASP A 238 -16.86 -13.29 -4.43
N ASP A 239 -17.76 -13.76 -3.55
CA ASP A 239 -18.77 -12.93 -2.88
C ASP A 239 -18.17 -11.95 -1.87
N SER A 240 -16.87 -11.90 -1.72
CA SER A 240 -16.20 -11.06 -0.73
C SER A 240 -15.89 -9.63 -1.21
N GLY A 241 -16.05 -9.35 -2.51
CA GLY A 241 -15.95 -8.01 -3.08
C GLY A 241 -14.54 -7.55 -3.49
N LEU A 242 -14.50 -6.40 -4.18
CA LEU A 242 -13.30 -5.79 -4.72
C LEU A 242 -13.03 -4.46 -4.04
N ARG A 243 -11.78 -4.18 -3.71
CA ARG A 243 -11.32 -2.91 -3.13
C ARG A 243 -10.15 -2.38 -3.92
N VAL A 244 -10.12 -1.07 -4.13
CA VAL A 244 -9.01 -0.39 -4.80
C VAL A 244 -8.77 0.98 -4.17
N GLY A 245 -7.51 1.36 -4.06
CA GLY A 245 -7.11 2.71 -3.68
C GLY A 245 -6.43 3.39 -4.87
N LEU A 246 -6.85 4.59 -5.25
CA LEU A 246 -6.24 5.30 -6.35
C LEU A 246 -6.05 6.79 -6.05
N PRO A 247 -4.95 7.41 -6.53
CA PRO A 247 -4.74 8.85 -6.40
C PRO A 247 -5.88 9.63 -7.06
N VAL A 248 -6.38 10.68 -6.40
CA VAL A 248 -7.43 11.57 -6.96
C VAL A 248 -7.01 12.18 -8.31
N LEU A 249 -5.72 12.30 -8.56
CA LEU A 249 -5.11 12.80 -9.79
C LEU A 249 -5.35 11.88 -11.00
N ASN A 250 -5.67 10.60 -10.80
CA ASN A 250 -6.10 9.71 -11.87
C ASN A 250 -7.61 9.85 -12.13
N THR A 251 -7.99 10.91 -12.84
CA THR A 251 -9.41 11.17 -13.20
C THR A 251 -10.00 10.07 -14.08
N SER A 252 -9.21 9.44 -14.95
CA SER A 252 -9.64 8.32 -15.78
C SER A 252 -9.92 7.06 -14.97
N GLY A 253 -9.11 6.79 -13.97
CA GLY A 253 -9.32 5.70 -13.01
C GLY A 253 -10.59 5.91 -12.20
N ARG A 254 -10.80 7.12 -11.69
CA ARG A 254 -12.02 7.49 -10.97
C ARG A 254 -13.27 7.25 -11.83
N ARG A 255 -13.30 7.77 -13.06
CA ARG A 255 -14.42 7.55 -14.00
C ARG A 255 -14.65 6.07 -14.31
N LEU A 256 -13.58 5.27 -14.39
CA LEU A 256 -13.69 3.83 -14.59
C LEU A 256 -14.36 3.16 -13.38
N MET A 257 -13.97 3.51 -12.16
CA MET A 257 -14.58 2.96 -10.94
C MET A 257 -16.07 3.31 -10.86
N GLU A 258 -16.42 4.58 -11.07
CA GLU A 258 -17.81 5.07 -11.07
C GLU A 258 -18.65 4.33 -12.13
N LYS A 259 -18.14 4.20 -13.37
CA LYS A 259 -18.81 3.46 -14.45
C LYS A 259 -19.06 1.99 -14.13
N LEU A 260 -18.19 1.37 -13.35
CA LEU A 260 -18.27 -0.05 -12.96
C LEU A 260 -18.98 -0.24 -11.62
N SER A 261 -19.70 0.78 -11.14
CA SER A 261 -20.47 0.73 -9.89
C SER A 261 -19.63 0.40 -8.64
N PHE A 262 -18.38 0.86 -8.63
CA PHE A 262 -17.62 0.92 -7.39
C PHE A 262 -18.10 2.11 -6.58
N GLU A 263 -18.35 1.89 -5.31
CA GLU A 263 -18.76 2.91 -4.34
C GLU A 263 -17.53 3.55 -3.70
N LEU A 264 -17.49 4.88 -3.60
CA LEU A 264 -16.49 5.60 -2.84
C LEU A 264 -16.75 5.41 -1.35
N THR A 265 -15.84 4.72 -0.66
CA THR A 265 -16.01 4.37 0.77
C THR A 265 -15.16 5.21 1.72
N GLY A 266 -14.27 6.03 1.19
CA GLY A 266 -13.41 6.89 1.99
C GLY A 266 -12.19 7.37 1.22
N LYS A 267 -11.28 8.00 1.94
CA LYS A 267 -10.01 8.48 1.40
C LYS A 267 -8.91 8.44 2.46
N SER A 268 -7.67 8.42 2.03
CA SER A 268 -6.48 8.76 2.82
C SER A 268 -5.79 9.97 2.20
N VAL A 269 -4.90 10.60 2.93
CA VAL A 269 -4.07 11.70 2.44
C VAL A 269 -2.68 11.16 2.17
N HIS A 270 -2.23 11.28 0.92
CA HIS A 270 -0.83 11.03 0.58
C HIS A 270 0.02 12.17 1.13
N MET A 271 1.00 11.83 1.97
CA MET A 271 1.85 12.83 2.61
C MET A 271 3.32 12.54 2.35
N VAL A 272 4.13 13.60 2.33
CA VAL A 272 5.54 13.56 1.99
C VAL A 272 6.37 14.37 2.99
N LEU A 273 7.57 13.85 3.30
CA LEU A 273 8.63 14.52 4.04
C LEU A 273 9.90 14.49 3.19
N GLY A 274 10.60 15.62 3.10
CA GLY A 274 11.86 15.76 2.35
C GLY A 274 11.69 16.21 0.91
N ASN A 275 12.60 15.77 0.02
CA ASN A 275 12.64 16.21 -1.37
C ASN A 275 11.45 15.67 -2.18
N ARG A 276 10.90 16.49 -3.09
CA ARG A 276 9.75 16.13 -3.95
C ARG A 276 10.13 15.76 -5.39
N GLU A 277 11.41 15.74 -5.74
CA GLU A 277 11.87 15.53 -7.13
C GLU A 277 11.51 14.13 -7.67
N ASN A 278 11.32 13.13 -6.81
CA ASN A 278 11.02 11.75 -7.19
C ASN A 278 9.53 11.40 -7.07
N GLN A 279 8.62 12.32 -7.46
CA GLN A 279 7.17 12.14 -7.20
C GLN A 279 6.52 11.00 -8.01
N GLY A 280 7.07 10.62 -9.16
CA GLY A 280 6.43 9.69 -10.08
C GLY A 280 5.25 10.33 -10.85
N VAL A 281 4.71 9.59 -11.82
CA VAL A 281 3.57 10.03 -12.66
C VAL A 281 2.28 9.40 -12.15
N VAL A 282 1.79 9.88 -10.99
CA VAL A 282 0.69 9.27 -10.24
C VAL A 282 -0.65 9.21 -10.99
N GLY A 283 -0.86 10.08 -12.00
CA GLY A 283 -2.08 10.08 -12.83
C GLY A 283 -2.31 8.81 -13.66
N GLN A 284 -1.33 7.92 -13.74
CA GLN A 284 -1.39 6.63 -14.43
C GLN A 284 -1.54 5.43 -13.47
N ILE A 285 -1.59 5.68 -12.15
CA ILE A 285 -1.81 4.66 -11.13
C ILE A 285 -3.31 4.46 -10.94
N TYR A 286 -3.81 3.31 -11.36
CA TYR A 286 -5.21 2.88 -11.22
C TYR A 286 -5.46 2.14 -9.91
N GLY A 287 -4.42 1.64 -9.26
CA GLY A 287 -4.47 1.01 -7.96
C GLY A 287 -3.11 1.05 -7.28
N ILE A 288 -3.05 1.59 -6.06
CA ILE A 288 -1.84 1.52 -5.23
C ILE A 288 -1.64 0.09 -4.72
N GLY A 289 -0.40 -0.32 -4.48
CA GLY A 289 -0.08 -1.66 -3.98
C GLY A 289 -0.63 -1.93 -2.58
N GLY A 290 -0.75 -0.89 -1.79
CA GLY A 290 -1.35 -0.86 -0.46
C GLY A 290 -0.94 0.42 0.27
N PRO A 291 -1.75 0.89 1.24
CA PRO A 291 -1.40 2.08 2.02
C PRO A 291 -0.05 1.95 2.73
N GLU A 292 0.32 0.73 3.05
CA GLU A 292 1.53 0.42 3.82
C GLU A 292 2.82 0.38 3.00
N LYS A 293 2.74 0.34 1.66
CA LYS A 293 3.93 0.15 0.80
C LYS A 293 3.86 0.84 -0.58
N GLY A 294 2.80 1.65 -0.81
CA GLY A 294 2.59 2.44 -2.04
C GLY A 294 1.99 1.73 -3.24
#